data_d7b28de67d00dc0da958ea53a4a1d50e
#
_entry.id   d7b28de67d00dc0da958ea53a4a1d50e
#
_cell.length_a   1.000
_cell.length_b   1.000
_cell.length_c   1.000
_cell.angle_alpha   90.00
_cell.angle_beta   90.00
_cell.angle_gamma   90.00
#
_symmetry.space_group_name_H-M   'P 1'
#
loop_
_entity.id
_entity.type
_entity.pdbx_description
1 polymer ?
#
loop_
_entity_poly.entity_id
_entity_poly.type
_entity_poly.pdbx_seq_one_letter_code
_entity_poly.pdbx_strand_id
1 'polypeptide(L)'
;NYNKLGRYYRLSSVADSIAKDNARLRAELRFATIDASFKRDSLVDTVYQQRYSYISALVVANSINQIDNYVTINKGSALGVLPGMGVINETGIVGVVRQTSRDYASVASILSSQTKISASIRRNGYFGSLVWDNVSTEYMHLKDIPKHADIIKGDSVITSGFSSIFPKGIFIGTVEKVGYESGSSFYDLKVKLVTNFNRLGY
;
A
#
# COMPACT_ATOMS: atom_id res chain seq x y z
N ASN A 1 -28.26 26.96 -12.93
CA ASN A 1 -27.23 25.93 -13.10
C ASN A 1 -25.79 26.39 -12.78
N TYR A 2 -25.49 27.68 -12.82
CA TYR A 2 -24.15 28.22 -12.50
C TYR A 2 -23.69 27.99 -11.04
N ASN A 3 -24.61 28.00 -10.08
CA ASN A 3 -24.29 27.79 -8.66
C ASN A 3 -23.90 26.34 -8.29
N LYS A 4 -24.27 25.33 -9.09
CA LYS A 4 -23.86 23.95 -8.86
C LYS A 4 -22.43 23.69 -9.33
N LEU A 5 -22.03 24.28 -10.47
CA LEU A 5 -20.65 24.16 -10.96
C LEU A 5 -19.66 24.84 -9.99
N GLY A 6 -19.97 26.04 -9.49
CA GLY A 6 -19.12 26.75 -8.54
C GLY A 6 -18.93 26.02 -7.21
N ARG A 7 -19.95 25.29 -6.74
CA ARG A 7 -19.83 24.41 -5.56
C ARG A 7 -18.93 23.21 -5.83
N TYR A 8 -19.06 22.61 -7.00
CA TYR A 8 -18.26 21.43 -7.37
C TYR A 8 -16.76 21.78 -7.45
N TYR A 9 -16.40 22.90 -8.06
CA TYR A 9 -15.02 23.38 -8.12
C TYR A 9 -14.46 23.75 -6.73
N ARG A 10 -15.27 24.36 -5.86
CA ARG A 10 -14.87 24.63 -4.47
C ARG A 10 -14.65 23.35 -3.66
N LEU A 11 -15.53 22.35 -3.81
CA LEU A 11 -15.41 21.07 -3.11
C LEU A 11 -14.16 20.31 -3.55
N SER A 12 -13.87 20.33 -4.85
CA SER A 12 -12.66 19.72 -5.42
C SER A 12 -11.39 20.39 -4.90
N SER A 13 -11.34 21.72 -4.86
CA SER A 13 -10.18 22.46 -4.36
C SER A 13 -9.95 22.25 -2.87
N VAL A 14 -11.00 22.14 -2.07
CA VAL A 14 -10.91 21.84 -0.63
C VAL A 14 -10.44 20.40 -0.42
N ALA A 15 -10.96 19.44 -1.19
CA ALA A 15 -10.51 18.04 -1.12
C ALA A 15 -9.03 17.90 -1.49
N ASP A 16 -8.57 18.60 -2.54
CA ASP A 16 -7.15 18.63 -2.92
C ASP A 16 -6.25 19.25 -1.83
N SER A 17 -6.72 20.32 -1.16
CA SER A 17 -6.00 20.93 -0.05
C SER A 17 -5.87 19.98 1.14
N ILE A 18 -6.97 19.33 1.53
CA ILE A 18 -6.98 18.36 2.63
C ILE A 18 -6.09 17.16 2.30
N ALA A 19 -6.11 16.66 1.06
CA ALA A 19 -5.26 15.57 0.63
C ALA A 19 -3.77 15.92 0.68
N LYS A 20 -3.40 17.17 0.29
CA LYS A 20 -2.02 17.69 0.42
C LYS A 20 -1.59 17.80 1.87
N ASP A 21 -2.44 18.33 2.75
CA ASP A 21 -2.14 18.46 4.17
C ASP A 21 -2.00 17.09 4.84
N ASN A 22 -2.86 16.11 4.48
CA ASN A 22 -2.72 14.74 4.94
C ASN A 22 -1.41 14.09 4.47
N ALA A 23 -0.99 14.33 3.22
CA ALA A 23 0.28 13.82 2.71
C ALA A 23 1.47 14.41 3.48
N ARG A 24 1.43 15.75 3.76
CA ARG A 24 2.44 16.42 4.56
C ARG A 24 2.49 15.91 6.00
N LEU A 25 1.33 15.82 6.68
CA LEU A 25 1.23 15.33 8.05
C LEU A 25 1.70 13.88 8.19
N ARG A 26 1.44 13.02 7.22
CA ARG A 26 1.96 11.64 7.20
C ARG A 26 3.48 11.60 7.07
N ALA A 27 4.06 12.50 6.27
CA ALA A 27 5.51 12.63 6.20
C ALA A 27 6.09 13.09 7.55
N GLU A 28 5.52 14.12 8.16
CA GLU A 28 5.94 14.66 9.47
C GLU A 28 5.80 13.65 10.60
N LEU A 29 4.67 12.91 10.69
CA LEU A 29 4.45 11.87 11.70
C LEU A 29 5.50 10.75 11.63
N ARG A 30 5.95 10.38 10.43
CA ARG A 30 7.01 9.38 10.28
C ARG A 30 8.36 9.91 10.70
N PHE A 31 8.65 11.19 10.48
CA PHE A 31 9.85 11.83 11.05
C PHE A 31 9.82 11.83 12.58
N ALA A 32 8.69 12.21 13.17
CA ALA A 32 8.55 12.21 14.63
C ALA A 32 8.67 10.81 15.24
N THR A 33 8.17 9.78 14.55
CA THR A 33 8.29 8.38 14.99
C THR A 33 9.72 7.86 14.87
N ILE A 34 10.44 8.24 13.83
CA ILE A 34 11.86 7.90 13.64
C ILE A 34 12.71 8.62 14.68
N ASP A 35 12.48 9.90 14.94
CA ASP A 35 13.18 10.68 15.98
C ASP A 35 12.90 10.16 17.39
N ALA A 36 11.68 9.75 17.68
CA ALA A 36 11.33 9.19 18.99
C ALA A 36 11.96 7.82 19.24
N SER A 37 12.09 6.99 18.21
CA SER A 37 12.81 5.70 18.30
C SER A 37 14.32 5.90 18.39
N PHE A 38 14.86 6.95 17.75
CA PHE A 38 16.28 7.29 17.78
C PHE A 38 16.74 7.78 19.17
N LYS A 39 15.86 8.40 19.95
CA LYS A 39 16.16 8.84 21.33
C LYS A 39 16.12 7.70 22.35
N ARG A 40 15.59 6.55 22.01
CA ARG A 40 15.40 5.44 22.94
C ARG A 40 16.48 4.34 22.88
N ASP A 41 17.18 4.20 21.75
CA ASP A 41 18.28 3.23 21.61
C ASP A 41 19.44 3.87 20.83
N SER A 42 20.51 4.23 21.56
CA SER A 42 21.73 4.82 21.01
C SER A 42 22.66 3.83 20.31
N LEU A 43 22.15 2.74 19.82
CA LEU A 43 22.90 1.76 19.01
C LEU A 43 21.95 1.18 17.98
N VAL A 44 22.29 1.37 16.71
CA VAL A 44 21.73 0.73 15.51
C VAL A 44 20.86 1.64 14.62
N ASP A 45 21.41 1.76 13.47
CA ASP A 45 20.86 2.03 12.15
C ASP A 45 20.91 3.45 11.58
N THR A 46 22.16 3.88 11.35
CA THR A 46 22.49 4.91 10.35
C THR A 46 22.28 4.44 8.90
N VAL A 47 21.83 3.20 8.67
CA VAL A 47 21.82 2.57 7.33
C VAL A 47 20.55 2.81 6.55
N TYR A 48 19.42 3.12 7.19
CA TYR A 48 18.13 3.28 6.50
C TYR A 48 17.41 4.61 6.83
N GLN A 49 18.11 5.75 6.70
CA GLN A 49 17.44 7.06 6.65
C GLN A 49 16.73 7.24 5.29
N GLN A 50 15.80 6.35 4.96
CA GLN A 50 15.00 6.49 3.77
C GLN A 50 13.89 7.50 4.03
N ARG A 51 14.04 8.69 3.44
CA ARG A 51 13.02 9.75 3.50
C ARG A 51 11.98 9.49 2.43
N TYR A 52 10.71 9.39 2.82
CA TYR A 52 9.59 9.27 1.90
C TYR A 52 8.89 10.62 1.76
N SER A 53 8.66 11.04 0.52
CA SER A 53 7.77 12.14 0.19
C SER A 53 6.47 11.60 -0.39
N TYR A 54 5.37 12.32 -0.23
CA TYR A 54 4.06 11.92 -0.70
C TYR A 54 3.49 12.94 -1.67
N ILE A 55 2.90 12.46 -2.75
CA ILE A 55 2.18 13.24 -3.75
C ILE A 55 0.70 12.84 -3.66
N SER A 56 -0.18 13.79 -3.40
CA SER A 56 -1.62 13.51 -3.38
C SER A 56 -2.16 13.38 -4.81
N ALA A 57 -2.98 12.36 -5.06
CA ALA A 57 -3.59 12.11 -6.35
C ALA A 57 -5.02 11.58 -6.20
N LEU A 58 -5.84 11.78 -7.22
CA LEU A 58 -7.19 11.22 -7.31
C LEU A 58 -7.18 10.02 -8.25
N VAL A 59 -7.94 8.99 -7.89
CA VAL A 59 -8.21 7.86 -8.78
C VAL A 59 -9.22 8.30 -9.84
N VAL A 60 -8.90 8.09 -11.11
CA VAL A 60 -9.78 8.43 -12.24
C VAL A 60 -10.31 7.19 -12.96
N ALA A 61 -9.65 6.04 -12.80
CA ALA A 61 -10.13 4.74 -13.27
C ALA A 61 -9.58 3.62 -12.39
N ASN A 62 -10.34 2.54 -12.24
CA ASN A 62 -9.97 1.37 -11.48
C ASN A 62 -10.54 0.12 -12.13
N SER A 63 -9.71 -0.89 -12.38
CA SER A 63 -10.14 -2.23 -12.79
C SER A 63 -9.96 -3.22 -11.64
N ILE A 64 -10.86 -4.19 -11.53
CA ILE A 64 -10.85 -5.22 -10.49
C ILE A 64 -11.21 -6.62 -11.01
N ASN A 65 -11.60 -6.72 -12.29
CA ASN A 65 -12.14 -7.93 -12.90
C ASN A 65 -11.20 -8.54 -13.96
N GLN A 66 -9.94 -8.13 -13.97
CA GLN A 66 -8.94 -8.62 -14.90
C GLN A 66 -7.90 -9.48 -14.16
N ILE A 67 -7.13 -10.28 -14.91
CA ILE A 67 -5.96 -10.99 -14.37
C ILE A 67 -4.92 -9.99 -13.89
N ASP A 68 -4.73 -8.92 -14.65
CA ASP A 68 -3.86 -7.79 -14.31
C ASP A 68 -4.70 -6.53 -14.20
N ASN A 69 -4.94 -6.10 -12.97
CA ASN A 69 -5.73 -4.92 -12.68
C ASN A 69 -4.86 -3.68 -12.54
N TYR A 70 -5.41 -2.55 -13.00
CA TYR A 70 -4.75 -1.25 -12.97
C TYR A 70 -5.65 -0.18 -12.36
N VAL A 71 -4.99 0.77 -11.71
CA VAL A 71 -5.61 2.01 -11.22
C VAL A 71 -4.96 3.17 -11.96
N THR A 72 -5.75 4.09 -12.48
CA THR A 72 -5.25 5.32 -13.10
C THR A 72 -5.40 6.48 -12.13
N ILE A 73 -4.34 7.26 -11.94
CA ILE A 73 -4.33 8.45 -11.09
C ILE A 73 -4.08 9.70 -11.93
N ASN A 74 -4.65 10.85 -11.50
CA ASN A 74 -4.57 12.16 -12.17
C ASN A 74 -3.30 12.94 -11.86
N LYS A 75 -2.20 12.25 -11.60
CA LYS A 75 -0.87 12.83 -11.41
C LYS A 75 0.13 12.02 -12.21
N GLY A 76 0.97 12.73 -12.95
CA GLY A 76 1.97 12.12 -13.82
C GLY A 76 3.37 12.68 -13.59
N SER A 77 4.22 12.50 -14.59
CA SER A 77 5.64 12.89 -14.53
C SER A 77 5.85 14.40 -14.31
N ALA A 78 4.93 15.25 -14.80
CA ALA A 78 5.00 16.70 -14.57
C ALA A 78 4.99 17.10 -13.08
N LEU A 79 4.44 16.24 -12.21
CA LEU A 79 4.36 16.45 -10.76
C LEU A 79 5.28 15.49 -9.98
N GLY A 80 6.25 14.87 -10.66
CA GLY A 80 7.24 14.03 -10.03
C GLY A 80 6.82 12.58 -9.77
N VAL A 81 5.68 12.13 -10.33
CA VAL A 81 5.30 10.71 -10.26
C VAL A 81 6.18 9.91 -11.21
N LEU A 82 6.86 8.90 -10.70
CA LEU A 82 7.79 8.05 -11.44
C LEU A 82 7.39 6.57 -11.35
N PRO A 83 7.70 5.75 -12.37
CA PRO A 83 7.58 4.30 -12.28
C PRO A 83 8.34 3.75 -11.07
N GLY A 84 7.75 2.73 -10.42
CA GLY A 84 8.30 2.14 -9.20
C GLY A 84 7.82 2.78 -7.89
N MET A 85 7.16 3.95 -7.93
CA MET A 85 6.57 4.55 -6.73
C MET A 85 5.39 3.72 -6.21
N GLY A 86 5.34 3.52 -4.88
CA GLY A 86 4.22 2.88 -4.21
C GLY A 86 3.03 3.82 -4.08
N VAL A 87 1.84 3.29 -4.29
CA VAL A 87 0.58 4.03 -4.13
C VAL A 87 -0.17 3.48 -2.92
N ILE A 88 -0.57 4.39 -2.03
CA ILE A 88 -1.32 4.09 -0.82
C ILE A 88 -2.59 4.95 -0.76
N ASN A 89 -3.58 4.48 -0.04
CA ASN A 89 -4.73 5.28 0.37
C ASN A 89 -4.73 5.47 1.90
N GLU A 90 -5.82 5.96 2.44
CA GLU A 90 -5.99 6.16 3.89
C GLU A 90 -5.95 4.86 4.70
N THR A 91 -6.35 3.74 4.11
CA THR A 91 -6.45 2.46 4.81
C THR A 91 -5.22 1.56 4.63
N GLY A 92 -4.56 1.60 3.46
CA GLY A 92 -3.44 0.70 3.19
C GLY A 92 -2.79 0.90 1.83
N ILE A 93 -2.19 -0.16 1.30
CA ILE A 93 -1.55 -0.15 -0.01
C ILE A 93 -2.57 -0.34 -1.14
N VAL A 94 -2.30 0.29 -2.28
CA VAL A 94 -3.11 0.18 -3.51
C VAL A 94 -2.35 -0.51 -4.62
N GLY A 95 -1.11 -0.13 -4.87
CA GLY A 95 -0.32 -0.69 -5.96
C GLY A 95 1.01 0.01 -6.17
N VAL A 96 1.60 -0.21 -7.35
CA VAL A 96 2.90 0.34 -7.74
C VAL A 96 2.77 1.00 -9.13
N VAL A 97 3.26 2.22 -9.27
CA VAL A 97 3.27 2.93 -10.55
C VAL A 97 4.07 2.15 -11.58
N ARG A 98 3.45 1.84 -12.71
CA ARG A 98 4.09 1.12 -13.84
C ARG A 98 4.53 2.06 -14.94
N GLN A 99 3.64 2.99 -15.31
CA GLN A 99 3.88 3.92 -16.42
C GLN A 99 3.34 5.29 -16.04
N THR A 100 3.96 6.32 -16.59
CA THR A 100 3.55 7.71 -16.39
C THR A 100 3.47 8.41 -17.75
N SER A 101 2.43 9.21 -17.93
CA SER A 101 2.38 10.27 -18.91
C SER A 101 2.67 11.61 -18.22
N ARG A 102 2.55 12.72 -18.95
CA ARG A 102 2.72 14.05 -18.37
C ARG A 102 1.79 14.29 -17.16
N ASP A 103 0.51 13.96 -17.32
CA ASP A 103 -0.57 14.36 -16.40
C ASP A 103 -1.20 13.18 -15.65
N TYR A 104 -0.95 11.93 -16.07
CA TYR A 104 -1.53 10.72 -15.50
C TYR A 104 -0.48 9.65 -15.24
N ALA A 105 -0.79 8.72 -14.33
CA ALA A 105 -0.01 7.51 -14.14
C ALA A 105 -0.90 6.27 -14.09
N SER A 106 -0.37 5.17 -14.64
CA SER A 106 -0.93 3.84 -14.53
C SER A 106 -0.25 3.09 -13.39
N VAL A 107 -1.03 2.61 -12.46
CA VAL A 107 -0.61 1.90 -11.25
C VAL A 107 -1.02 0.44 -11.38
N ALA A 108 -0.06 -0.50 -11.34
CA ALA A 108 -0.41 -1.91 -11.20
C ALA A 108 -1.00 -2.12 -9.80
N SER A 109 -2.24 -2.55 -9.75
CA SER A 109 -2.93 -2.87 -8.49
C SER A 109 -2.22 -4.01 -7.75
N ILE A 110 -2.34 -4.08 -6.44
CA ILE A 110 -1.95 -5.30 -5.71
C ILE A 110 -2.85 -6.48 -6.10
N LEU A 111 -4.05 -6.22 -6.63
CA LEU A 111 -4.92 -7.22 -7.25
C LEU A 111 -4.50 -7.48 -8.71
N SER A 112 -3.25 -7.84 -8.92
CA SER A 112 -2.69 -8.25 -10.23
C SER A 112 -1.79 -9.45 -10.03
N SER A 113 -1.85 -10.41 -10.94
CA SER A 113 -1.04 -11.63 -10.92
C SER A 113 0.47 -11.34 -10.97
N GLN A 114 0.86 -10.21 -11.55
CA GLN A 114 2.24 -9.80 -11.70
C GLN A 114 2.78 -8.98 -10.52
N THR A 115 1.92 -8.59 -9.56
CA THR A 115 2.32 -7.78 -8.44
C THR A 115 2.64 -8.65 -7.23
N LYS A 116 3.86 -8.53 -6.71
CA LYS A 116 4.30 -9.16 -5.45
C LYS A 116 4.73 -8.08 -4.49
N ILE A 117 4.20 -8.12 -3.27
CA ILE A 117 4.51 -7.15 -2.23
C ILE A 117 5.22 -7.86 -1.08
N SER A 118 6.36 -7.32 -0.65
CA SER A 118 7.03 -7.83 0.54
C SER A 118 6.26 -7.37 1.78
N ALA A 119 5.67 -8.32 2.49
CA ALA A 119 4.84 -8.09 3.67
C ALA A 119 5.37 -8.86 4.87
N SER A 120 5.06 -8.41 6.07
CA SER A 120 5.46 -9.09 7.30
C SER A 120 4.32 -9.14 8.31
N ILE A 121 4.38 -10.13 9.19
CA ILE A 121 3.52 -10.23 10.37
C ILE A 121 4.02 -9.23 11.40
N ARG A 122 3.16 -8.32 11.84
CA ARG A 122 3.53 -7.26 12.79
C ARG A 122 4.04 -7.81 14.12
N ARG A 123 3.42 -8.89 14.62
CA ARG A 123 3.66 -9.44 15.95
C ARG A 123 5.07 -10.03 16.11
N ASN A 124 5.51 -10.80 15.13
CA ASN A 124 6.77 -11.58 15.23
C ASN A 124 7.80 -11.24 14.14
N GLY A 125 7.47 -10.37 13.19
CA GLY A 125 8.39 -9.87 12.18
C GLY A 125 8.70 -10.85 11.03
N TYR A 126 8.13 -12.05 11.02
CA TYR A 126 8.29 -12.95 9.87
C TYR A 126 7.71 -12.30 8.61
N PHE A 127 8.44 -12.39 7.52
CA PHE A 127 8.08 -11.76 6.26
C PHE A 127 7.98 -12.77 5.13
N GLY A 128 7.23 -12.40 4.10
CA GLY A 128 7.01 -13.22 2.92
C GLY A 128 6.49 -12.39 1.76
N SER A 129 6.03 -13.08 0.74
CA SER A 129 5.50 -12.52 -0.50
C SER A 129 3.97 -12.52 -0.48
N LEU A 130 3.38 -11.32 -0.50
CA LEU A 130 1.94 -11.17 -0.66
C LEU A 130 1.61 -11.20 -2.15
N VAL A 131 0.75 -12.14 -2.55
CA VAL A 131 0.35 -12.40 -3.94
C VAL A 131 -1.17 -12.54 -4.04
N TRP A 132 -1.72 -12.15 -5.18
CA TRP A 132 -3.13 -12.31 -5.49
C TRP A 132 -3.38 -13.58 -6.32
N ASP A 133 -4.46 -14.29 -6.02
CA ASP A 133 -4.85 -15.54 -6.67
C ASP A 133 -5.89 -15.38 -7.80
N ASN A 134 -6.25 -14.15 -8.15
CA ASN A 134 -7.28 -13.78 -9.13
C ASN A 134 -8.71 -14.24 -8.77
N VAL A 135 -8.99 -14.58 -7.51
CA VAL A 135 -10.30 -15.09 -7.09
C VAL A 135 -11.15 -14.02 -6.42
N SER A 136 -10.56 -13.24 -5.51
CA SER A 136 -11.32 -12.31 -4.68
C SER A 136 -10.63 -10.95 -4.56
N THR A 137 -11.39 -9.88 -4.63
CA THR A 137 -10.90 -8.52 -4.37
C THR A 137 -10.67 -8.21 -2.89
N GLU A 138 -11.08 -9.10 -1.99
CA GLU A 138 -10.99 -8.92 -0.54
C GLU A 138 -9.83 -9.70 0.09
N TYR A 139 -9.27 -10.68 -0.63
CA TYR A 139 -8.27 -11.57 -0.07
C TYR A 139 -7.03 -11.68 -0.96
N MET A 140 -5.90 -11.84 -0.31
CA MET A 140 -4.62 -12.20 -0.92
C MET A 140 -3.96 -13.31 -0.12
N HIS A 141 -2.89 -13.89 -0.67
CA HIS A 141 -2.10 -14.93 -0.03
C HIS A 141 -0.74 -14.41 0.36
N LEU A 142 -0.37 -14.57 1.64
CA LEU A 142 0.99 -14.32 2.12
C LEU A 142 1.72 -15.66 2.19
N LYS A 143 2.67 -15.82 1.29
CA LYS A 143 3.49 -17.03 1.10
C LYS A 143 4.90 -16.83 1.66
N ASP A 144 5.69 -17.89 1.63
CA ASP A 144 7.11 -17.90 2.03
C ASP A 144 7.34 -17.67 3.55
N ILE A 145 6.29 -17.80 4.39
CA ILE A 145 6.42 -17.76 5.85
C ILE A 145 6.75 -19.17 6.35
N PRO A 146 7.90 -19.38 7.06
CA PRO A 146 8.29 -20.70 7.54
C PRO A 146 7.28 -21.28 8.54
N LYS A 147 7.06 -22.61 8.53
CA LYS A 147 6.11 -23.29 9.43
C LYS A 147 6.46 -23.23 10.91
N HIS A 148 7.71 -22.92 11.25
CA HIS A 148 8.12 -22.71 12.64
C HIS A 148 7.74 -21.32 13.18
N ALA A 149 7.28 -20.42 12.28
CA ALA A 149 6.73 -19.14 12.70
C ALA A 149 5.39 -19.38 13.43
N ASP A 150 5.26 -18.79 14.61
CA ASP A 150 4.01 -18.81 15.36
C ASP A 150 3.03 -17.81 14.72
N ILE A 151 2.12 -18.30 13.88
CA ILE A 151 1.11 -17.50 13.18
C ILE A 151 -0.28 -17.88 13.65
N ILE A 152 -1.08 -16.89 14.00
CA ILE A 152 -2.46 -17.08 14.42
C ILE A 152 -3.43 -16.28 13.55
N LYS A 153 -4.67 -16.74 13.47
CA LYS A 153 -5.78 -15.95 12.88
C LYS A 153 -5.90 -14.63 13.62
N GLY A 154 -6.05 -13.53 12.86
CA GLY A 154 -6.12 -12.16 13.38
C GLY A 154 -4.78 -11.43 13.44
N ASP A 155 -3.65 -12.10 13.18
CA ASP A 155 -2.36 -11.42 13.07
C ASP A 155 -2.39 -10.31 12.03
N SER A 156 -1.87 -9.13 12.38
CA SER A 156 -1.79 -7.99 11.48
C SER A 156 -0.66 -8.17 10.47
N VAL A 157 -0.99 -7.94 9.21
CA VAL A 157 -0.05 -7.96 8.08
C VAL A 157 0.26 -6.52 7.67
N ILE A 158 1.55 -6.20 7.56
CA ILE A 158 2.07 -4.87 7.24
C ILE A 158 3.13 -4.96 6.15
N THR A 159 3.45 -3.84 5.50
CA THR A 159 4.63 -3.76 4.62
C THR A 159 5.91 -4.03 5.40
N SER A 160 6.78 -4.85 4.87
CA SER A 160 8.02 -5.27 5.56
C SER A 160 9.11 -4.19 5.59
N GLY A 161 9.08 -3.27 4.60
CA GLY A 161 10.12 -2.26 4.39
C GLY A 161 11.37 -2.79 3.65
N PHE A 162 11.42 -4.07 3.28
CA PHE A 162 12.56 -4.63 2.53
C PHE A 162 12.60 -4.16 1.07
N SER A 163 11.47 -3.76 0.50
CA SER A 163 11.46 -3.07 -0.79
C SER A 163 11.49 -1.56 -0.55
N SER A 164 12.23 -0.81 -1.38
CA SER A 164 12.24 0.65 -1.35
C SER A 164 10.91 1.29 -1.79
N ILE A 165 9.94 0.47 -2.23
CA ILE A 165 8.65 0.92 -2.76
C ILE A 165 7.75 1.45 -1.65
N PHE A 166 7.66 0.72 -0.54
CA PHE A 166 6.80 1.08 0.59
C PHE A 166 7.62 1.20 1.88
N PRO A 167 7.36 2.23 2.68
CA PRO A 167 7.90 2.28 4.04
C PRO A 167 7.39 1.09 4.86
N LYS A 168 8.20 0.64 5.82
CA LYS A 168 7.79 -0.40 6.78
C LYS A 168 6.57 0.04 7.59
N GLY A 169 5.65 -0.87 7.83
CA GLY A 169 4.56 -0.69 8.80
C GLY A 169 3.25 -0.15 8.23
N ILE A 170 3.11 0.01 6.90
CA ILE A 170 1.79 0.31 6.31
C ILE A 170 0.91 -0.92 6.47
N PHE A 171 -0.29 -0.71 7.00
CA PHE A 171 -1.24 -1.79 7.23
C PHE A 171 -1.76 -2.33 5.89
N ILE A 172 -1.84 -3.66 5.76
CA ILE A 172 -2.33 -4.35 4.57
C ILE A 172 -3.64 -5.07 4.87
N GLY A 173 -3.69 -5.75 6.01
CA GLY A 173 -4.84 -6.54 6.40
C GLY A 173 -4.55 -7.46 7.58
N THR A 174 -5.37 -8.48 7.73
CA THR A 174 -5.27 -9.46 8.82
C THR A 174 -5.28 -10.88 8.30
N VAL A 175 -4.58 -11.78 8.97
CA VAL A 175 -4.61 -13.22 8.67
C VAL A 175 -6.01 -13.75 8.98
N GLU A 176 -6.75 -14.15 7.96
CA GLU A 176 -8.08 -14.75 8.09
C GLU A 176 -7.99 -16.26 8.29
N LYS A 177 -7.06 -16.91 7.58
CA LYS A 177 -6.88 -18.36 7.66
C LYS A 177 -5.41 -18.72 7.53
N VAL A 178 -4.94 -19.61 8.40
CA VAL A 178 -3.64 -20.25 8.30
C VAL A 178 -3.80 -21.52 7.47
N GLY A 179 -3.19 -21.53 6.30
CA GLY A 179 -3.19 -22.67 5.38
C GLY A 179 -1.80 -23.28 5.25
N TYR A 180 -1.75 -24.47 4.68
CA TYR A 180 -0.54 -25.22 4.42
C TYR A 180 -0.51 -25.63 2.95
N GLU A 181 0.60 -25.39 2.30
CA GLU A 181 0.86 -25.96 0.99
C GLU A 181 1.38 -27.40 1.19
N SER A 182 0.74 -28.36 0.51
CA SER A 182 1.10 -29.77 0.66
C SER A 182 2.56 -30.00 0.21
N GLY A 183 3.37 -30.65 1.05
CA GLY A 183 4.79 -30.90 0.76
C GLY A 183 5.72 -29.69 0.95
N SER A 184 5.20 -28.48 1.25
CA SER A 184 6.01 -27.28 1.49
C SER A 184 6.41 -27.15 2.96
N SER A 185 7.55 -26.49 3.23
CA SER A 185 7.97 -26.06 4.56
C SER A 185 7.43 -24.68 4.96
N PHE A 186 6.56 -24.11 4.12
CA PHE A 186 6.03 -22.77 4.30
C PHE A 186 4.50 -22.79 4.48
N TYR A 187 4.00 -21.74 5.11
CA TYR A 187 2.58 -21.44 5.19
C TYR A 187 2.06 -20.84 3.87
N ASP A 188 0.76 -21.02 3.62
CA ASP A 188 -0.06 -20.22 2.71
C ASP A 188 -1.13 -19.52 3.54
N LEU A 189 -0.90 -18.26 3.87
CA LEU A 189 -1.77 -17.49 4.75
C LEU A 189 -2.77 -16.70 3.93
N LYS A 190 -4.07 -16.96 4.10
CA LYS A 190 -5.12 -16.13 3.51
C LYS A 190 -5.26 -14.84 4.32
N VAL A 191 -5.00 -13.69 3.69
CA VAL A 191 -5.02 -12.36 4.28
C VAL A 191 -6.24 -11.60 3.80
N LYS A 192 -7.08 -11.13 4.74
CA LYS A 192 -8.18 -10.22 4.45
C LYS A 192 -7.64 -8.80 4.34
N LEU A 193 -7.84 -8.18 3.17
CA LEU A 193 -7.37 -6.82 2.90
C LEU A 193 -8.19 -5.78 3.66
N VAL A 194 -7.52 -4.69 4.07
CA VAL A 194 -8.18 -3.52 4.66
C VAL A 194 -8.66 -2.55 3.58
N THR A 195 -7.94 -2.46 2.45
CA THR A 195 -8.30 -1.60 1.33
C THR A 195 -9.49 -2.19 0.57
N ASN A 196 -10.54 -1.42 0.42
CA ASN A 196 -11.70 -1.81 -0.38
C ASN A 196 -11.51 -1.37 -1.84
N PHE A 197 -11.10 -2.30 -2.69
CA PHE A 197 -10.83 -2.05 -4.12
C PHE A 197 -12.09 -1.77 -4.93
N ASN A 198 -13.26 -2.20 -4.48
CA ASN A 198 -14.54 -1.91 -5.14
C ASN A 198 -14.97 -0.45 -4.98
N ARG A 199 -14.34 0.30 -4.04
CA ARG A 199 -14.67 1.70 -3.72
C ARG A 199 -13.48 2.65 -3.88
N LEU A 200 -12.42 2.25 -4.59
CA LEU A 200 -11.33 3.17 -4.91
C LEU A 200 -11.83 4.24 -5.89
N GLY A 201 -11.77 5.51 -5.48
CA GLY A 201 -12.17 6.63 -6.32
C GLY A 201 -13.59 7.18 -6.10
N TYR A 202 -14.29 6.70 -5.07
CA TYR A 202 -15.60 7.21 -4.67
C TYR A 202 -15.54 7.83 -3.28
#